data_ed0b42e27e83ff68ac3571d72f841d31
#
_entry.id   ed0b42e27e83ff68ac3571d72f841d31
#
_cell.length_a   1.000
_cell.length_b   1.000
_cell.length_c   1.000
_cell.angle_alpha   90.00
_cell.angle_beta   90.00
_cell.angle_gamma   90.00
#
_symmetry.space_group_name_H-M   'P 1'
#
loop_
_entity.id
_entity.type
_entity.pdbx_description
1 polymer ?
#
loop_
_entity_poly.entity_id
_entity_poly.type
_entity_poly.pdbx_seq_one_letter_code
_entity_poly.pdbx_strand_id
1 'polypeptide(L)'
;MAQKYQELSDKIVGLVGGKANVQFFTHCVTRLRFNVKDESAVKKDEIEKLPGVLGSQWQNGQYQIIIGQAVNDAYRLICEKNGFAVEKSVDEKLDDEKPAQKKGVKAVIDKIFDGISGSLTPLIPALIGCGMIKVILILMDMAGVPADSGTYQLLTFAGEAGFYFLPIMIGAFAAKKFGANPALGMVIGGLLIYPSFASGVSDGTAFNFLGIPVYGVSYSSTIFPIILCCAVMAPIEKFFAKHSPDILRSVLEPLLTIIVMIPLAYCVLGPIGSFLGTYLSTFVLWLYNTLGFIGVAAFAAVMPFVIMTGMHGAFVPYLMQMLTVDPLYEPIFFPALIISNIDQGIAALAVALKTKDTNLKSTGFSTAVTAVVAGVTEPAMYAINLKYKTPMYGAMIGSAIGGCVAGLLKTAIYAFAGASSVIALPLFVSADKPNNLLFMVISVLVGAVATFAATWVLYKPEAANK
;
A
#
# COMPACT_ATOMS: atom_id res chain seq x y z
N MET A 1 8.54 4.33 -27.68
CA MET A 1 8.97 4.52 -26.28
C MET A 1 10.47 4.42 -26.09
N ALA A 2 11.17 3.47 -26.70
CA ALA A 2 12.64 3.35 -26.59
C ALA A 2 13.42 4.63 -26.96
N GLN A 3 12.99 5.37 -27.95
CA GLN A 3 13.66 6.59 -28.44
C GLN A 3 13.72 7.72 -27.40
N LYS A 4 12.76 7.82 -26.47
CA LYS A 4 12.68 8.84 -25.43
C LYS A 4 13.79 8.72 -24.37
N TYR A 5 14.22 7.49 -24.06
CA TYR A 5 15.23 7.23 -23.02
C TYR A 5 16.62 6.97 -23.59
N GLN A 6 16.79 7.11 -24.92
CA GLN A 6 18.05 6.91 -25.60
C GLN A 6 19.10 7.91 -25.08
N GLU A 7 18.77 9.19 -25.10
CA GLU A 7 19.63 10.28 -24.62
C GLU A 7 19.94 10.14 -23.12
N LEU A 8 18.94 9.75 -22.31
CA LEU A 8 19.14 9.45 -20.89
C LEU A 8 20.16 8.33 -20.72
N SER A 9 19.98 7.21 -21.44
CA SER A 9 20.86 6.03 -21.31
C SER A 9 22.29 6.31 -21.80
N ASP A 10 22.47 7.24 -22.71
CA ASP A 10 23.79 7.61 -23.24
C ASP A 10 24.57 8.52 -22.29
N LYS A 11 23.88 9.41 -21.57
CA LYS A 11 24.51 10.45 -20.76
C LYS A 11 24.53 10.17 -19.28
N ILE A 12 23.57 9.40 -18.76
CA ILE A 12 23.34 9.27 -17.32
C ILE A 12 24.56 8.74 -16.55
N VAL A 13 25.26 7.74 -17.08
CA VAL A 13 26.42 7.16 -16.42
C VAL A 13 27.58 8.14 -16.35
N GLY A 14 27.80 8.95 -17.39
CA GLY A 14 28.79 10.03 -17.37
C GLY A 14 28.46 11.11 -16.34
N LEU A 15 27.18 11.46 -16.21
CA LEU A 15 26.69 12.51 -15.32
C LEU A 15 26.66 12.11 -13.83
N VAL A 16 26.63 10.80 -13.52
CA VAL A 16 26.81 10.30 -12.13
C VAL A 16 28.28 10.08 -11.77
N GLY A 17 29.23 10.57 -12.57
CA GLY A 17 30.66 10.45 -12.31
C GLY A 17 31.33 9.25 -12.98
N GLY A 18 30.69 8.65 -14.00
CA GLY A 18 31.22 7.52 -14.75
C GLY A 18 30.98 6.16 -14.08
N LYS A 19 31.18 5.07 -14.85
CA LYS A 19 30.96 3.70 -14.36
C LYS A 19 31.79 3.35 -13.12
N ALA A 20 33.01 3.89 -12.99
CA ALA A 20 33.91 3.68 -11.87
C ALA A 20 33.36 4.28 -10.55
N ASN A 21 32.53 5.32 -10.63
CA ASN A 21 31.88 5.95 -9.49
C ASN A 21 30.65 5.19 -9.03
N VAL A 22 29.98 4.41 -9.92
CA VAL A 22 28.81 3.64 -9.58
C VAL A 22 29.21 2.35 -8.86
N GLN A 23 28.81 2.22 -7.58
CA GLN A 23 28.99 1.01 -6.79
C GLN A 23 27.87 0.00 -7.03
N PHE A 24 26.64 0.48 -7.09
CA PHE A 24 25.45 -0.32 -7.30
C PHE A 24 24.41 0.47 -8.08
N PHE A 25 23.73 -0.18 -9.03
CA PHE A 25 22.68 0.42 -9.84
C PHE A 25 21.47 -0.49 -9.88
N THR A 26 20.32 0.03 -9.50
CA THR A 26 19.03 -0.67 -9.49
C THR A 26 17.88 0.29 -9.75
N HIS A 27 16.66 -0.20 -9.64
CA HIS A 27 15.46 0.63 -9.74
C HIS A 27 14.37 0.14 -8.79
N CYS A 28 13.44 1.02 -8.42
CA CYS A 28 12.14 0.66 -7.84
C CYS A 28 11.03 0.86 -8.87
N VAL A 29 9.78 0.93 -8.43
CA VAL A 29 8.61 1.06 -9.32
C VAL A 29 8.63 2.34 -10.16
N THR A 30 9.26 3.42 -9.66
CA THR A 30 9.23 4.74 -10.30
C THR A 30 10.59 5.43 -10.44
N ARG A 31 11.67 4.88 -9.83
CA ARG A 31 12.96 5.57 -9.72
C ARG A 31 14.13 4.68 -10.10
N LEU A 32 15.11 5.26 -10.81
CA LEU A 32 16.47 4.72 -10.92
C LEU A 32 17.24 5.07 -9.66
N ARG A 33 18.09 4.16 -9.18
CA ARG A 33 18.84 4.30 -7.92
C ARG A 33 20.31 3.98 -8.12
N PHE A 34 21.15 4.96 -7.82
CA PHE A 34 22.60 4.88 -7.92
C PHE A 34 23.22 4.99 -6.53
N ASN A 35 23.99 3.98 -6.11
CA ASN A 35 24.93 4.13 -5.04
C ASN A 35 26.26 4.53 -5.67
N VAL A 36 26.78 5.70 -5.31
CA VAL A 36 28.01 6.24 -5.86
C VAL A 36 29.08 6.32 -4.77
N LYS A 37 30.35 6.30 -5.19
CA LYS A 37 31.49 6.43 -4.28
C LYS A 37 31.76 7.89 -3.90
N ASP A 38 31.60 8.78 -4.85
CA ASP A 38 31.81 10.22 -4.70
C ASP A 38 30.56 10.97 -5.15
N GLU A 39 29.84 11.52 -4.19
CA GLU A 39 28.62 12.29 -4.41
C GLU A 39 28.88 13.60 -5.14
N SER A 40 30.09 14.19 -4.97
CA SER A 40 30.45 15.47 -5.59
C SER A 40 30.64 15.38 -7.11
N ALA A 41 30.87 14.16 -7.61
CA ALA A 41 30.97 13.89 -9.05
C ALA A 41 29.61 13.86 -9.78
N VAL A 42 28.49 13.88 -9.03
CA VAL A 42 27.13 13.81 -9.60
C VAL A 42 26.67 15.19 -10.05
N LYS A 43 26.40 15.31 -11.34
CA LYS A 43 25.94 16.57 -11.96
C LYS A 43 24.40 16.68 -11.96
N LYS A 44 23.82 16.96 -10.80
CA LYS A 44 22.38 16.97 -10.57
C LYS A 44 21.62 17.83 -11.60
N ASP A 45 22.06 19.08 -11.80
CA ASP A 45 21.37 20.06 -12.66
C ASP A 45 21.35 19.66 -14.15
N GLU A 46 22.37 18.89 -14.59
CA GLU A 46 22.42 18.35 -15.94
C GLU A 46 21.52 17.12 -16.09
N ILE A 47 21.44 16.27 -15.05
CA ILE A 47 20.58 15.07 -15.02
C ILE A 47 19.09 15.46 -15.05
N GLU A 48 18.69 16.48 -14.29
CA GLU A 48 17.30 16.94 -14.24
C GLU A 48 16.80 17.55 -15.55
N LYS A 49 17.72 17.96 -16.44
CA LYS A 49 17.40 18.46 -17.78
C LYS A 49 17.25 17.37 -18.83
N LEU A 50 17.59 16.12 -18.51
CA LEU A 50 17.51 15.04 -19.49
C LEU A 50 16.06 14.65 -19.79
N PRO A 51 15.76 14.36 -21.07
CA PRO A 51 14.41 13.93 -21.46
C PRO A 51 13.99 12.66 -20.71
N GLY A 52 12.81 12.71 -20.07
CA GLY A 52 12.25 11.57 -19.32
C GLY A 52 12.59 11.56 -17.84
N VAL A 53 13.43 12.47 -17.35
CA VAL A 53 13.66 12.69 -15.92
C VAL A 53 12.58 13.65 -15.39
N LEU A 54 11.88 13.22 -14.35
CA LEU A 54 10.84 14.01 -13.68
C LEU A 54 11.41 14.81 -12.49
N GLY A 55 12.58 14.42 -12.00
CA GLY A 55 13.29 15.04 -10.90
C GLY A 55 14.36 14.13 -10.33
N SER A 56 15.15 14.62 -9.39
CA SER A 56 16.14 13.80 -8.70
C SER A 56 16.30 14.23 -7.24
N GLN A 57 16.74 13.29 -6.40
CA GLN A 57 16.98 13.54 -4.99
C GLN A 57 18.07 12.64 -4.43
N TRP A 58 18.73 13.11 -3.39
CA TRP A 58 19.53 12.27 -2.51
C TRP A 58 18.65 11.73 -1.37
N GLN A 59 18.65 10.42 -1.21
CA GLN A 59 17.94 9.79 -0.10
C GLN A 59 18.70 8.54 0.31
N ASN A 60 19.01 8.44 1.60
CA ASN A 60 19.64 7.27 2.20
C ASN A 60 20.98 6.87 1.54
N GLY A 61 21.85 7.84 1.24
CA GLY A 61 23.12 7.56 0.59
C GLY A 61 23.01 7.11 -0.87
N GLN A 62 21.83 7.21 -1.48
CA GLN A 62 21.57 6.89 -2.88
C GLN A 62 21.16 8.13 -3.65
N TYR A 63 21.65 8.27 -4.86
CA TYR A 63 21.12 9.23 -5.81
C TYR A 63 19.96 8.61 -6.58
N GLN A 64 18.79 9.17 -6.40
CA GLN A 64 17.53 8.65 -6.98
C GLN A 64 17.05 9.59 -8.07
N ILE A 65 16.76 9.03 -9.25
CA ILE A 65 16.24 9.75 -10.41
C ILE A 65 14.83 9.28 -10.70
N ILE A 66 13.88 10.18 -10.64
CA ILE A 66 12.46 9.89 -10.80
C ILE A 66 12.14 9.84 -12.29
N ILE A 67 11.72 8.66 -12.77
CA ILE A 67 11.35 8.38 -14.17
C ILE A 67 9.84 8.17 -14.32
N GLY A 68 9.18 7.67 -13.27
CA GLY A 68 7.78 7.24 -13.29
C GLY A 68 7.63 5.79 -13.74
N GLN A 69 6.45 5.42 -14.23
CA GLN A 69 6.09 4.01 -14.52
C GLN A 69 6.95 3.34 -15.61
N ALA A 70 7.58 4.13 -16.48
CA ALA A 70 8.47 3.61 -17.53
C ALA A 70 9.91 3.35 -17.05
N VAL A 71 10.14 3.34 -15.73
CA VAL A 71 11.47 3.13 -15.13
C VAL A 71 12.12 1.81 -15.56
N ASN A 72 11.34 0.73 -15.71
CA ASN A 72 11.83 -0.58 -16.15
C ASN A 72 12.47 -0.51 -17.53
N ASP A 73 11.86 0.20 -18.48
CA ASP A 73 12.37 0.34 -19.84
C ASP A 73 13.65 1.19 -19.85
N ALA A 74 13.65 2.30 -19.09
CA ALA A 74 14.83 3.13 -18.93
C ALA A 74 15.99 2.36 -18.26
N TYR A 75 15.71 1.61 -17.20
CA TYR A 75 16.68 0.81 -16.47
C TYR A 75 17.35 -0.25 -17.36
N ARG A 76 16.54 -1.05 -18.07
CA ARG A 76 17.05 -2.08 -18.99
C ARG A 76 17.95 -1.48 -20.06
N LEU A 77 17.52 -0.39 -20.68
CA LEU A 77 18.28 0.30 -21.72
C LEU A 77 19.63 0.82 -21.19
N ILE A 78 19.65 1.36 -19.96
CA ILE A 78 20.89 1.81 -19.32
C ILE A 78 21.81 0.62 -19.01
N CYS A 79 21.28 -0.49 -18.50
CA CYS A 79 22.03 -1.70 -18.23
C CYS A 79 22.66 -2.28 -19.51
N GLU A 80 21.88 -2.43 -20.57
CA GLU A 80 22.34 -2.97 -21.86
C GLU A 80 23.46 -2.11 -22.46
N LYS A 81 23.30 -0.77 -22.47
CA LYS A 81 24.28 0.13 -23.07
C LYS A 81 25.56 0.28 -22.26
N ASN A 82 25.46 0.23 -20.95
CA ASN A 82 26.60 0.53 -20.06
C ASN A 82 27.19 -0.73 -19.41
N GLY A 83 26.66 -1.93 -19.73
CA GLY A 83 27.16 -3.21 -19.24
C GLY A 83 27.02 -3.35 -17.73
N PHE A 84 25.91 -2.91 -17.15
CA PHE A 84 25.51 -3.24 -15.78
C PHE A 84 24.74 -4.55 -15.75
N ALA A 85 24.89 -5.32 -14.66
CA ALA A 85 24.04 -6.48 -14.42
C ALA A 85 22.58 -6.05 -14.24
N VAL A 86 21.64 -6.78 -14.83
CA VAL A 86 20.21 -6.51 -14.63
C VAL A 86 19.80 -7.11 -13.30
N GLU A 87 19.62 -6.27 -12.30
CA GLU A 87 19.13 -6.65 -10.98
C GLU A 87 17.60 -6.60 -10.95
N LYS A 88 16.99 -7.40 -10.05
CA LYS A 88 15.53 -7.30 -9.81
C LYS A 88 15.20 -5.94 -9.22
N SER A 89 14.01 -5.42 -9.57
CA SER A 89 13.51 -4.18 -8.96
C SER A 89 13.51 -4.28 -7.44
N VAL A 90 14.02 -3.25 -6.81
CA VAL A 90 14.08 -3.14 -5.35
C VAL A 90 12.76 -2.56 -4.86
N ASP A 91 12.17 -3.16 -3.83
CA ASP A 91 10.97 -2.59 -3.19
C ASP A 91 11.25 -1.18 -2.69
N GLU A 92 10.30 -0.26 -2.85
CA GLU A 92 10.42 1.14 -2.37
C GLU A 92 10.77 1.24 -0.88
N LYS A 93 10.50 0.18 -0.11
CA LYS A 93 10.79 0.08 1.32
C LYS A 93 12.27 -0.08 1.67
N LEU A 94 13.17 -0.32 0.72
CA LEU A 94 14.62 -0.30 0.98
C LEU A 94 15.18 1.11 1.12
N ASP A 95 14.37 2.16 0.92
CA ASP A 95 14.72 3.53 1.30
C ASP A 95 14.71 3.77 2.81
N ASP A 96 14.11 2.87 3.58
CA ASP A 96 14.31 2.83 5.02
C ASP A 96 15.68 2.18 5.32
N GLU A 97 16.75 2.96 5.08
CA GLU A 97 18.03 2.63 5.67
C GLU A 97 17.86 2.37 7.14
N LYS A 98 18.65 1.40 7.65
CA LYS A 98 18.91 1.27 9.09
C LYS A 98 19.10 2.67 9.68
N PRO A 99 18.10 3.29 10.28
CA PRO A 99 18.32 4.48 11.05
C PRO A 99 19.30 4.02 12.13
N ALA A 100 20.33 4.79 12.39
CA ALA A 100 21.15 4.63 13.57
C ALA A 100 20.22 4.25 14.71
N GLN A 101 20.43 3.09 15.34
CA GLN A 101 19.51 2.43 16.27
C GLN A 101 18.83 3.45 17.18
N LYS A 102 17.66 3.92 16.77
CA LYS A 102 16.82 4.74 17.64
C LYS A 102 16.37 3.82 18.75
N LYS A 103 17.05 3.89 19.89
CA LYS A 103 16.66 3.19 21.11
C LYS A 103 15.41 3.88 21.66
N GLY A 104 14.32 3.14 21.88
CA GLY A 104 13.11 3.67 22.50
C GLY A 104 11.82 3.04 21.96
N VAL A 105 10.71 3.39 22.56
CA VAL A 105 9.37 2.89 22.22
C VAL A 105 9.04 3.11 20.73
N LYS A 106 9.46 4.24 20.16
CA LYS A 106 9.26 4.55 18.74
C LYS A 106 9.90 3.52 17.81
N ALA A 107 11.12 3.05 18.13
CA ALA A 107 11.80 2.04 17.32
C ALA A 107 11.09 0.66 17.36
N VAL A 108 10.45 0.33 18.48
CA VAL A 108 9.63 -0.88 18.61
C VAL A 108 8.36 -0.76 17.78
N ILE A 109 7.69 0.37 17.85
CA ILE A 109 6.49 0.66 17.08
C ILE A 109 6.80 0.61 15.57
N ASP A 110 7.88 1.26 15.12
CA ASP A 110 8.31 1.27 13.71
C ASP A 110 8.60 -0.17 13.22
N LYS A 111 9.24 -1.03 14.04
CA LYS A 111 9.46 -2.44 13.71
C LYS A 111 8.17 -3.26 13.59
N ILE A 112 7.20 -3.00 14.48
CA ILE A 112 5.90 -3.68 14.41
C ILE A 112 5.18 -3.31 13.12
N PHE A 113 5.08 -2.00 12.80
CA PHE A 113 4.46 -1.55 11.55
C PHE A 113 5.19 -2.06 10.30
N ASP A 114 6.51 -2.06 10.29
CA ASP A 114 7.31 -2.62 9.20
C ASP A 114 7.07 -4.13 9.05
N GLY A 115 7.01 -4.88 10.15
CA GLY A 115 6.69 -6.30 10.15
C GLY A 115 5.31 -6.58 9.54
N ILE A 116 4.28 -5.87 10.01
CA ILE A 116 2.90 -6.03 9.54
C ILE A 116 2.78 -5.61 8.06
N SER A 117 3.22 -4.41 7.72
CA SER A 117 3.15 -3.87 6.36
C SER A 117 3.94 -4.72 5.37
N GLY A 118 5.17 -5.15 5.74
CA GLY A 118 6.00 -6.02 4.89
C GLY A 118 5.41 -7.40 4.64
N SER A 119 4.57 -7.89 5.55
CA SER A 119 3.85 -9.15 5.38
C SER A 119 2.64 -9.03 4.45
N LEU A 120 2.01 -7.86 4.38
CA LEU A 120 0.78 -7.64 3.62
C LEU A 120 1.01 -7.10 2.21
N THR A 121 2.02 -6.27 2.00
CA THR A 121 2.29 -5.60 0.70
C THR A 121 2.38 -6.57 -0.49
N PRO A 122 3.05 -7.74 -0.39
CA PRO A 122 3.12 -8.66 -1.53
C PRO A 122 1.76 -9.27 -1.93
N LEU A 123 0.75 -9.22 -1.05
CA LEU A 123 -0.58 -9.75 -1.29
C LEU A 123 -1.50 -8.77 -2.03
N ILE A 124 -1.16 -7.49 -2.02
CA ILE A 124 -1.99 -6.43 -2.59
C ILE A 124 -2.50 -6.74 -4.00
N PRO A 125 -1.66 -7.16 -4.97
CA PRO A 125 -2.16 -7.45 -6.33
C PRO A 125 -3.22 -8.56 -6.38
N ALA A 126 -3.06 -9.62 -5.58
CA ALA A 126 -4.02 -10.72 -5.54
C ALA A 126 -5.36 -10.27 -4.93
N LEU A 127 -5.30 -9.48 -3.85
CA LEU A 127 -6.49 -8.97 -3.19
C LEU A 127 -7.27 -7.96 -4.03
N ILE A 128 -6.57 -7.16 -4.85
CA ILE A 128 -7.19 -6.30 -5.85
C ILE A 128 -7.99 -7.14 -6.83
N GLY A 129 -7.38 -8.17 -7.41
CA GLY A 129 -8.05 -9.06 -8.36
C GLY A 129 -9.32 -9.66 -7.77
N CYS A 130 -9.23 -10.22 -6.56
CA CYS A 130 -10.38 -10.79 -5.85
C CYS A 130 -11.43 -9.73 -5.49
N GLY A 131 -11.02 -8.54 -5.06
CA GLY A 131 -11.91 -7.42 -4.77
C GLY A 131 -12.66 -6.94 -6.01
N MET A 132 -11.99 -6.86 -7.16
CA MET A 132 -12.65 -6.49 -8.43
C MET A 132 -13.66 -7.54 -8.90
N ILE A 133 -13.41 -8.83 -8.65
CA ILE A 133 -14.39 -9.89 -8.90
C ILE A 133 -15.65 -9.68 -8.04
N LYS A 134 -15.50 -9.30 -6.76
CA LYS A 134 -16.66 -8.97 -5.91
C LYS A 134 -17.47 -7.79 -6.46
N VAL A 135 -16.81 -6.77 -7.03
CA VAL A 135 -17.51 -5.67 -7.71
C VAL A 135 -18.28 -6.17 -8.92
N ILE A 136 -17.69 -7.05 -9.74
CA ILE A 136 -18.40 -7.67 -10.88
C ILE A 136 -19.65 -8.43 -10.41
N LEU A 137 -19.55 -9.20 -9.31
CA LEU A 137 -20.69 -9.90 -8.73
C LEU A 137 -21.81 -8.95 -8.31
N ILE A 138 -21.50 -7.82 -7.67
CA ILE A 138 -22.51 -6.81 -7.32
C ILE A 138 -23.18 -6.24 -8.57
N LEU A 139 -22.41 -5.97 -9.62
CA LEU A 139 -22.97 -5.48 -10.89
C LEU A 139 -23.85 -6.53 -11.58
N MET A 140 -23.47 -7.82 -11.49
CA MET A 140 -24.28 -8.93 -12.00
C MET A 140 -25.61 -9.06 -11.23
N ASP A 141 -25.56 -8.91 -9.90
CA ASP A 141 -26.75 -8.89 -9.04
C ASP A 141 -27.70 -7.75 -9.40
N MET A 142 -27.15 -6.54 -9.55
CA MET A 142 -27.92 -5.36 -10.02
C MET A 142 -28.52 -5.54 -11.43
N ALA A 143 -27.87 -6.32 -12.28
CA ALA A 143 -28.37 -6.70 -13.61
C ALA A 143 -29.39 -7.85 -13.58
N GLY A 144 -29.71 -8.39 -12.40
CA GLY A 144 -30.68 -9.47 -12.22
C GLY A 144 -30.17 -10.86 -12.59
N VAL A 145 -28.84 -11.08 -12.61
CA VAL A 145 -28.25 -12.40 -12.83
C VAL A 145 -28.51 -13.27 -11.60
N PRO A 146 -29.13 -14.47 -11.76
CA PRO A 146 -29.41 -15.32 -10.62
C PRO A 146 -28.14 -15.76 -9.87
N ALA A 147 -28.15 -15.65 -8.55
CA ALA A 147 -27.02 -16.02 -7.69
C ALA A 147 -26.75 -17.54 -7.68
N ASP A 148 -27.72 -18.35 -8.05
CA ASP A 148 -27.61 -19.80 -8.21
C ASP A 148 -27.02 -20.22 -9.57
N SER A 149 -26.78 -19.28 -10.48
CA SER A 149 -26.11 -19.60 -11.76
C SER A 149 -24.67 -20.07 -11.51
N GLY A 150 -24.25 -21.10 -12.24
CA GLY A 150 -22.89 -21.67 -12.09
C GLY A 150 -21.78 -20.62 -12.29
N THR A 151 -21.96 -19.68 -13.23
CA THR A 151 -20.99 -18.59 -13.44
C THR A 151 -20.90 -17.67 -12.22
N TYR A 152 -22.05 -17.28 -11.63
CA TYR A 152 -22.07 -16.45 -10.45
C TYR A 152 -21.35 -17.14 -9.28
N GLN A 153 -21.66 -18.42 -9.03
CA GLN A 153 -21.03 -19.20 -7.96
C GLN A 153 -19.53 -19.33 -8.14
N LEU A 154 -19.03 -19.62 -9.34
CA LEU A 154 -17.58 -19.73 -9.60
C LEU A 154 -16.87 -18.38 -9.41
N LEU A 155 -17.47 -17.29 -9.83
CA LEU A 155 -16.93 -15.94 -9.56
C LEU A 155 -16.95 -15.63 -8.07
N THR A 156 -17.98 -16.05 -7.32
CA THR A 156 -18.03 -15.90 -5.86
C THR A 156 -16.86 -16.63 -5.22
N PHE A 157 -16.60 -17.88 -5.57
CA PHE A 157 -15.45 -18.63 -5.05
C PHE A 157 -14.12 -17.94 -5.35
N ALA A 158 -13.96 -17.43 -6.60
CA ALA A 158 -12.75 -16.71 -6.98
C ALA A 158 -12.58 -15.38 -6.22
N GLY A 159 -13.66 -14.62 -6.04
CA GLY A 159 -13.66 -13.35 -5.29
C GLY A 159 -13.42 -13.54 -3.79
N GLU A 160 -13.86 -14.67 -3.22
CA GLU A 160 -13.70 -14.97 -1.80
C GLU A 160 -12.37 -15.63 -1.47
N ALA A 161 -11.81 -16.42 -2.37
CA ALA A 161 -10.60 -17.21 -2.10
C ALA A 161 -9.43 -16.35 -1.57
N GLY A 162 -9.18 -15.19 -2.15
CA GLY A 162 -8.13 -14.29 -1.71
C GLY A 162 -8.30 -13.77 -0.29
N PHE A 163 -9.53 -13.63 0.17
CA PHE A 163 -9.83 -13.16 1.54
C PHE A 163 -9.92 -14.32 2.53
N TYR A 164 -10.60 -15.38 2.17
CA TYR A 164 -10.76 -16.55 3.04
C TYR A 164 -9.41 -17.18 3.41
N PHE A 165 -8.50 -17.34 2.43
CA PHE A 165 -7.18 -17.93 2.62
C PHE A 165 -6.10 -16.91 3.05
N LEU A 166 -6.49 -15.71 3.48
CA LEU A 166 -5.55 -14.69 3.97
C LEU A 166 -4.53 -15.23 4.98
N PRO A 167 -4.92 -16.02 6.02
CA PRO A 167 -3.96 -16.53 6.99
C PRO A 167 -2.85 -17.38 6.37
N ILE A 168 -3.14 -18.16 5.33
CA ILE A 168 -2.14 -18.97 4.61
C ILE A 168 -1.18 -18.06 3.83
N MET A 169 -1.73 -17.12 3.08
CA MET A 169 -0.94 -16.22 2.25
C MET A 169 -0.08 -15.27 3.08
N ILE A 170 -0.66 -14.67 4.12
CA ILE A 170 0.08 -13.84 5.08
C ILE A 170 1.15 -14.67 5.77
N GLY A 171 0.84 -15.92 6.15
CA GLY A 171 1.78 -16.83 6.79
C GLY A 171 3.06 -17.01 5.98
N ALA A 172 2.97 -17.17 4.66
CA ALA A 172 4.13 -17.25 3.79
C ALA A 172 5.01 -15.99 3.83
N PHE A 173 4.40 -14.82 3.67
CA PHE A 173 5.14 -13.56 3.59
C PHE A 173 5.60 -13.06 4.95
N ALA A 174 4.82 -13.27 6.02
CA ALA A 174 5.20 -12.95 7.38
C ALA A 174 6.38 -13.82 7.85
N ALA A 175 6.33 -15.14 7.62
CA ALA A 175 7.46 -16.01 7.93
C ALA A 175 8.73 -15.55 7.21
N LYS A 176 8.66 -15.26 5.91
CA LYS A 176 9.79 -14.69 5.15
C LYS A 176 10.28 -13.37 5.74
N LYS A 177 9.36 -12.46 6.11
CA LYS A 177 9.69 -11.14 6.69
C LYS A 177 10.41 -11.27 8.03
N PHE A 178 10.01 -12.21 8.88
CA PHE A 178 10.63 -12.46 10.19
C PHE A 178 11.83 -13.41 10.13
N GLY A 179 12.17 -13.92 8.93
CA GLY A 179 13.31 -14.80 8.70
C GLY A 179 13.08 -16.24 9.18
N ALA A 180 11.86 -16.74 8.97
CA ALA A 180 11.42 -18.11 9.14
C ALA A 180 11.08 -18.74 7.78
N ASN A 181 10.86 -20.06 7.77
CA ASN A 181 10.49 -20.79 6.56
C ASN A 181 9.05 -20.43 6.10
N PRO A 182 8.86 -19.94 4.86
CA PRO A 182 7.53 -19.60 4.37
C PRO A 182 6.55 -20.76 4.35
N ALA A 183 7.02 -21.99 4.06
CA ALA A 183 6.14 -23.16 4.04
C ALA A 183 5.60 -23.48 5.44
N LEU A 184 6.41 -23.33 6.48
CA LEU A 184 5.92 -23.47 7.87
C LEU A 184 4.91 -22.37 8.20
N GLY A 185 5.14 -21.14 7.77
CA GLY A 185 4.18 -20.06 7.91
C GLY A 185 2.84 -20.37 7.25
N MET A 186 2.86 -20.95 6.04
CA MET A 186 1.64 -21.42 5.36
C MET A 186 0.93 -22.52 6.14
N VAL A 187 1.68 -23.49 6.71
CA VAL A 187 1.11 -24.57 7.54
C VAL A 187 0.42 -23.99 8.76
N ILE A 188 1.05 -23.05 9.47
CA ILE A 188 0.42 -22.42 10.64
C ILE A 188 -0.81 -21.60 10.23
N GLY A 189 -0.77 -20.88 9.10
CA GLY A 189 -1.95 -20.21 8.55
C GLY A 189 -3.08 -21.19 8.21
N GLY A 190 -2.75 -22.32 7.58
CA GLY A 190 -3.69 -23.40 7.29
C GLY A 190 -4.27 -24.05 8.55
N LEU A 191 -3.46 -24.19 9.59
CA LEU A 191 -3.90 -24.71 10.90
C LEU A 191 -5.02 -23.83 11.47
N LEU A 192 -4.87 -22.51 11.46
CA LEU A 192 -5.85 -21.56 11.98
C LEU A 192 -7.22 -21.64 11.27
N ILE A 193 -7.24 -21.97 9.98
CA ILE A 193 -8.46 -22.03 9.17
C ILE A 193 -8.82 -23.45 8.74
N TYR A 194 -8.25 -24.46 9.43
CA TYR A 194 -8.51 -25.86 9.09
C TYR A 194 -10.02 -26.16 9.15
N PRO A 195 -10.62 -26.77 8.11
CA PRO A 195 -12.07 -26.87 7.99
C PRO A 195 -12.77 -27.49 9.20
N SER A 196 -12.21 -28.58 9.75
CA SER A 196 -12.81 -29.23 10.94
C SER A 196 -12.70 -28.38 12.21
N PHE A 197 -11.69 -27.51 12.30
CA PHE A 197 -11.60 -26.54 13.39
C PHE A 197 -12.64 -25.42 13.19
N ALA A 198 -12.71 -24.85 12.00
CA ALA A 198 -13.65 -23.78 11.70
C ALA A 198 -15.12 -24.22 11.86
N SER A 199 -15.49 -25.42 11.37
CA SER A 199 -16.84 -25.96 11.58
C SER A 199 -17.10 -26.29 13.05
N GLY A 200 -16.14 -26.89 13.76
CA GLY A 200 -16.32 -27.16 15.20
C GLY A 200 -16.52 -25.89 16.02
N VAL A 201 -15.82 -24.79 15.69
CA VAL A 201 -16.05 -23.48 16.33
C VAL A 201 -17.47 -22.98 16.04
N SER A 202 -17.95 -23.11 14.80
CA SER A 202 -19.31 -22.71 14.42
C SER A 202 -20.39 -23.55 15.14
N ASP A 203 -20.09 -24.83 15.37
CA ASP A 203 -20.99 -25.76 16.07
C ASP A 203 -20.88 -25.66 17.61
N GLY A 204 -20.07 -24.74 18.13
CA GLY A 204 -19.86 -24.54 19.56
C GLY A 204 -19.04 -25.64 20.23
N THR A 205 -18.27 -26.42 19.45
CA THR A 205 -17.41 -27.48 19.99
C THR A 205 -16.27 -26.87 20.82
N ALA A 206 -16.14 -27.34 22.08
CA ALA A 206 -15.03 -26.94 22.93
C ALA A 206 -13.77 -27.76 22.60
N PHE A 207 -12.77 -27.14 22.05
CA PHE A 207 -11.46 -27.75 21.82
C PHE A 207 -10.54 -27.52 23.03
N ASN A 208 -9.65 -28.46 23.28
CA ASN A 208 -8.59 -28.34 24.29
C ASN A 208 -7.28 -28.97 23.77
N PHE A 209 -6.17 -28.46 24.23
CA PHE A 209 -4.85 -29.02 23.96
C PHE A 209 -4.22 -29.39 25.30
N LEU A 210 -4.12 -30.72 25.60
CA LEU A 210 -3.61 -31.23 26.87
C LEU A 210 -4.26 -30.59 28.11
N GLY A 211 -5.57 -30.33 28.04
CA GLY A 211 -6.35 -29.74 29.14
C GLY A 211 -6.35 -28.17 29.10
N ILE A 212 -5.57 -27.54 28.24
CA ILE A 212 -5.61 -26.09 28.04
C ILE A 212 -6.76 -25.77 27.08
N PRO A 213 -7.73 -24.92 27.48
CA PRO A 213 -8.84 -24.57 26.60
C PRO A 213 -8.36 -23.78 25.37
N VAL A 214 -8.89 -24.16 24.22
CA VAL A 214 -8.73 -23.42 22.97
C VAL A 214 -9.84 -22.40 22.86
N TYR A 215 -9.49 -21.16 22.58
CA TYR A 215 -10.47 -20.11 22.36
C TYR A 215 -11.10 -20.25 20.95
N GLY A 216 -12.38 -20.61 20.93
CA GLY A 216 -13.12 -20.89 19.69
C GLY A 216 -13.50 -19.61 18.96
N VAL A 217 -12.65 -19.17 18.05
CA VAL A 217 -12.87 -18.02 17.15
C VAL A 217 -12.57 -18.41 15.72
N SER A 218 -13.36 -17.91 14.77
CA SER A 218 -13.04 -18.05 13.36
C SER A 218 -11.84 -17.15 13.01
N TYR A 219 -10.80 -17.76 12.46
CA TYR A 219 -9.60 -17.06 12.01
C TYR A 219 -9.59 -16.84 10.50
N SER A 220 -10.60 -17.28 9.76
CA SER A 220 -10.74 -17.01 8.34
C SER A 220 -10.74 -15.49 8.10
N SER A 221 -10.09 -15.05 7.04
CA SER A 221 -9.99 -13.63 6.68
C SER A 221 -9.31 -12.73 7.72
N THR A 222 -8.68 -13.30 8.78
CA THR A 222 -7.98 -12.51 9.81
C THR A 222 -6.50 -12.29 9.46
N ILE A 223 -5.90 -11.25 10.06
CA ILE A 223 -4.54 -10.79 9.74
C ILE A 223 -3.61 -10.94 10.94
N PHE A 224 -3.99 -10.38 12.08
CA PHE A 224 -3.11 -10.27 13.25
C PHE A 224 -2.71 -11.63 13.84
N PRO A 225 -3.61 -12.62 13.94
CA PRO A 225 -3.27 -13.94 14.51
C PRO A 225 -2.06 -14.57 13.83
N ILE A 226 -2.07 -14.66 12.51
CA ILE A 226 -0.99 -15.32 11.75
C ILE A 226 0.30 -14.51 11.76
N ILE A 227 0.24 -13.17 11.74
CA ILE A 227 1.44 -12.33 11.84
C ILE A 227 2.13 -12.54 13.20
N LEU A 228 1.36 -12.57 14.30
CA LEU A 228 1.89 -12.87 15.63
C LEU A 228 2.48 -14.27 15.69
N CYS A 229 1.78 -15.27 15.13
CA CYS A 229 2.30 -16.63 15.05
C CYS A 229 3.64 -16.69 14.31
N CYS A 230 3.77 -16.06 13.16
CA CYS A 230 5.03 -16.05 12.39
C CYS A 230 6.16 -15.31 13.11
N ALA A 231 5.84 -14.21 13.81
CA ALA A 231 6.83 -13.48 14.60
C ALA A 231 7.41 -14.33 15.75
N VAL A 232 6.55 -15.13 16.40
CA VAL A 232 6.96 -16.06 17.49
C VAL A 232 7.56 -17.34 16.92
N MET A 233 7.09 -17.84 15.79
CA MET A 233 7.62 -19.02 15.12
C MET A 233 9.09 -18.85 14.71
N ALA A 234 9.47 -17.67 14.21
CA ALA A 234 10.82 -17.43 13.71
C ALA A 234 11.95 -17.71 14.72
N PRO A 235 11.90 -17.24 15.97
CA PRO A 235 12.91 -17.61 16.98
C PRO A 235 12.82 -19.09 17.40
N ILE A 236 11.63 -19.70 17.41
CA ILE A 236 11.43 -21.12 17.76
C ILE A 236 12.06 -22.03 16.71
N GLU A 237 11.80 -21.76 15.42
CA GLU A 237 12.41 -22.47 14.30
C GLU A 237 13.94 -22.39 14.37
N LYS A 238 14.51 -21.17 14.55
CA LYS A 238 15.95 -20.97 14.69
C LYS A 238 16.54 -21.71 15.89
N PHE A 239 15.80 -21.78 16.98
CA PHE A 239 16.21 -22.56 18.16
C PHE A 239 16.34 -24.05 17.82
N PHE A 240 15.32 -24.65 17.20
CA PHE A 240 15.37 -26.07 16.81
C PHE A 240 16.39 -26.31 15.69
N ALA A 241 16.52 -25.41 14.73
CA ALA A 241 17.56 -25.48 13.71
C ALA A 241 18.97 -25.57 14.30
N LYS A 242 19.23 -24.86 15.40
CA LYS A 242 20.54 -24.83 16.07
C LYS A 242 20.78 -26.07 16.96
N HIS A 243 19.73 -26.63 17.57
CA HIS A 243 19.87 -27.69 18.57
C HIS A 243 19.58 -29.11 18.03
N SER A 244 19.08 -29.22 16.80
CA SER A 244 18.84 -30.52 16.16
C SER A 244 20.16 -31.08 15.59
N PRO A 245 20.40 -32.39 15.77
CA PRO A 245 21.52 -33.09 15.12
C PRO A 245 21.44 -32.94 13.59
N ASP A 246 22.57 -32.73 12.92
CA ASP A 246 22.62 -32.45 11.48
C ASP A 246 21.91 -33.50 10.63
N ILE A 247 22.04 -34.79 10.98
CA ILE A 247 21.41 -35.93 10.28
C ILE A 247 19.87 -35.89 10.34
N LEU A 248 19.30 -35.41 11.45
CA LEU A 248 17.87 -35.38 11.71
C LEU A 248 17.26 -34.00 11.60
N ARG A 249 18.07 -32.97 11.32
CA ARG A 249 17.65 -31.57 11.33
C ARG A 249 16.48 -31.30 10.38
N SER A 250 16.52 -31.86 9.19
CA SER A 250 15.45 -31.69 8.17
C SER A 250 14.10 -32.22 8.60
N VAL A 251 14.05 -33.10 9.61
CA VAL A 251 12.83 -33.67 10.18
C VAL A 251 12.48 -33.00 11.50
N LEU A 252 13.45 -32.89 12.41
CA LEU A 252 13.19 -32.42 13.79
C LEU A 252 12.87 -30.91 13.85
N GLU A 253 13.55 -30.12 13.06
CA GLU A 253 13.32 -28.66 13.03
C GLU A 253 11.86 -28.31 12.68
N PRO A 254 11.29 -28.74 11.53
CA PRO A 254 9.91 -28.44 11.19
C PRO A 254 8.90 -29.12 12.13
N LEU A 255 9.15 -30.38 12.49
CA LEU A 255 8.25 -31.15 13.38
C LEU A 255 8.10 -30.47 14.74
N LEU A 256 9.21 -30.18 15.42
CA LEU A 256 9.18 -29.57 16.73
C LEU A 256 8.66 -28.15 16.70
N THR A 257 8.98 -27.41 15.64
CA THR A 257 8.43 -26.06 15.43
C THR A 257 6.92 -26.10 15.33
N ILE A 258 6.34 -26.99 14.51
CA ILE A 258 4.88 -27.13 14.39
C ILE A 258 4.25 -27.56 15.69
N ILE A 259 4.81 -28.58 16.37
CA ILE A 259 4.25 -29.10 17.64
C ILE A 259 4.18 -27.99 18.71
N VAL A 260 5.22 -27.19 18.84
CA VAL A 260 5.24 -26.06 19.80
C VAL A 260 4.30 -24.95 19.38
N MET A 261 4.18 -24.71 18.07
CA MET A 261 3.31 -23.65 17.55
C MET A 261 1.81 -23.99 17.66
N ILE A 262 1.39 -25.27 17.72
CA ILE A 262 -0.03 -25.65 17.87
C ILE A 262 -0.66 -24.97 19.10
N PRO A 263 -0.21 -25.24 20.34
CA PRO A 263 -0.81 -24.59 21.52
C PRO A 263 -0.60 -23.08 21.53
N LEU A 264 0.54 -22.59 21.06
CA LEU A 264 0.79 -21.15 20.98
C LEU A 264 -0.20 -20.47 20.03
N ALA A 265 -0.46 -21.05 18.87
CA ALA A 265 -1.36 -20.48 17.88
C ALA A 265 -2.82 -20.47 18.37
N TYR A 266 -3.30 -21.58 18.91
CA TYR A 266 -4.71 -21.71 19.28
C TYR A 266 -5.06 -21.18 20.66
N CYS A 267 -4.16 -21.32 21.65
CA CYS A 267 -4.47 -20.93 23.02
C CYS A 267 -4.00 -19.51 23.38
N VAL A 268 -3.03 -18.94 22.64
CA VAL A 268 -2.40 -17.66 23.03
C VAL A 268 -2.43 -16.63 21.89
N LEU A 269 -1.69 -16.89 20.82
CA LEU A 269 -1.41 -15.89 19.78
C LEU A 269 -2.63 -15.61 18.89
N GLY A 270 -3.40 -16.66 18.58
CA GLY A 270 -4.65 -16.54 17.85
C GLY A 270 -5.65 -15.64 18.55
N PRO A 271 -6.04 -15.95 19.81
CA PRO A 271 -6.90 -15.09 20.61
C PRO A 271 -6.39 -13.66 20.75
N ILE A 272 -5.12 -13.46 21.10
CA ILE A 272 -4.51 -12.12 21.20
C ILE A 272 -4.64 -11.36 19.90
N GLY A 273 -4.31 -11.99 18.76
CA GLY A 273 -4.42 -11.39 17.44
C GLY A 273 -5.87 -11.03 17.09
N SER A 274 -6.83 -11.89 17.42
CA SER A 274 -8.26 -11.63 17.21
C SER A 274 -8.73 -10.43 18.06
N PHE A 275 -8.37 -10.38 19.33
CA PHE A 275 -8.68 -9.24 20.20
C PHE A 275 -8.09 -7.93 19.65
N LEU A 276 -6.82 -7.94 19.24
CA LEU A 276 -6.19 -6.75 18.65
C LEU A 276 -6.95 -6.24 17.42
N GLY A 277 -7.38 -7.15 16.54
CA GLY A 277 -8.18 -6.81 15.37
C GLY A 277 -9.52 -6.18 15.75
N THR A 278 -10.25 -6.81 16.67
CA THR A 278 -11.56 -6.34 17.13
C THR A 278 -11.45 -4.96 17.82
N TYR A 279 -10.49 -4.77 18.70
CA TYR A 279 -10.28 -3.47 19.36
C TYR A 279 -9.88 -2.38 18.38
N LEU A 280 -9.07 -2.69 17.39
CA LEU A 280 -8.70 -1.74 16.34
C LEU A 280 -9.95 -1.28 15.56
N SER A 281 -10.77 -2.22 15.08
CA SER A 281 -12.02 -1.91 14.37
C SER A 281 -12.98 -1.10 15.23
N THR A 282 -13.19 -1.52 16.48
CA THR A 282 -14.08 -0.83 17.42
C THR A 282 -13.60 0.60 17.71
N PHE A 283 -12.30 0.80 17.91
CA PHE A 283 -11.71 2.12 18.17
C PHE A 283 -11.92 3.06 16.97
N VAL A 284 -11.68 2.58 15.75
CA VAL A 284 -11.84 3.41 14.56
C VAL A 284 -13.31 3.75 14.31
N LEU A 285 -14.22 2.78 14.49
CA LEU A 285 -15.65 3.05 14.37
C LEU A 285 -16.14 4.01 15.44
N TRP A 286 -15.63 3.90 16.67
CA TRP A 286 -15.92 4.87 17.72
C TRP A 286 -15.44 6.27 17.33
N LEU A 287 -14.21 6.38 16.82
CA LEU A 287 -13.66 7.65 16.34
C LEU A 287 -14.51 8.25 15.22
N TYR A 288 -14.90 7.41 14.24
CA TYR A 288 -15.78 7.82 13.15
C TYR A 288 -17.15 8.29 13.65
N ASN A 289 -17.76 7.56 14.56
CA ASN A 289 -19.06 7.91 15.12
C ASN A 289 -19.01 9.17 16.00
N THR A 290 -17.85 9.43 16.64
CA THR A 290 -17.65 10.60 17.50
C THR A 290 -17.32 11.87 16.71
N LEU A 291 -16.38 11.79 15.77
CA LEU A 291 -15.92 12.92 14.96
C LEU A 291 -16.79 13.13 13.72
N GLY A 292 -17.45 12.09 13.24
CA GLY A 292 -18.31 12.11 12.07
C GLY A 292 -17.58 12.66 10.84
N PHE A 293 -18.25 13.54 10.12
CA PHE A 293 -17.73 14.14 8.89
C PHE A 293 -16.48 15.01 9.11
N ILE A 294 -16.31 15.60 10.31
CA ILE A 294 -15.14 16.41 10.64
C ILE A 294 -13.87 15.54 10.65
N GLY A 295 -13.97 14.30 11.16
CA GLY A 295 -12.87 13.35 11.18
C GLY A 295 -12.41 12.98 9.75
N VAL A 296 -13.33 12.70 8.85
CA VAL A 296 -13.03 12.40 7.44
C VAL A 296 -12.42 13.62 6.74
N ALA A 297 -12.97 14.81 6.98
CA ALA A 297 -12.45 16.06 6.43
C ALA A 297 -11.02 16.36 6.88
N ALA A 298 -10.75 16.26 8.18
CA ALA A 298 -9.42 16.48 8.73
C ALA A 298 -8.40 15.46 8.20
N PHE A 299 -8.81 14.18 8.11
CA PHE A 299 -7.95 13.13 7.60
C PHE A 299 -7.63 13.31 6.13
N ALA A 300 -8.61 13.67 5.29
CA ALA A 300 -8.41 14.00 3.89
C ALA A 300 -7.47 15.20 3.69
N ALA A 301 -7.61 16.24 4.52
CA ALA A 301 -6.77 17.43 4.46
C ALA A 301 -5.29 17.14 4.76
N VAL A 302 -4.99 16.23 5.71
CA VAL A 302 -3.61 15.91 6.11
C VAL A 302 -3.00 14.76 5.30
N MET A 303 -3.80 14.05 4.51
CA MET A 303 -3.38 12.88 3.75
C MET A 303 -2.14 13.13 2.86
N PRO A 304 -1.95 14.30 2.19
CA PRO A 304 -0.74 14.57 1.43
C PRO A 304 0.54 14.41 2.26
N PHE A 305 0.53 14.82 3.52
CA PHE A 305 1.70 14.65 4.41
C PHE A 305 1.90 13.19 4.82
N VAL A 306 0.82 12.44 5.03
CA VAL A 306 0.88 11.01 5.31
C VAL A 306 1.49 10.24 4.14
N ILE A 307 1.12 10.61 2.91
CA ILE A 307 1.69 10.02 1.68
C ILE A 307 3.16 10.42 1.54
N MET A 308 3.49 11.69 1.76
CA MET A 308 4.83 12.23 1.63
C MET A 308 5.84 11.54 2.58
N THR A 309 5.39 11.16 3.77
CA THR A 309 6.20 10.41 4.73
C THR A 309 6.23 8.92 4.47
N GLY A 310 5.49 8.42 3.47
CA GLY A 310 5.33 6.99 3.19
C GLY A 310 4.46 6.25 4.21
N MET A 311 3.89 6.96 5.20
CA MET A 311 3.13 6.34 6.29
C MET A 311 1.73 5.85 5.88
N HIS A 312 1.25 6.21 4.68
CA HIS A 312 -0.04 5.69 4.18
C HIS A 312 -0.08 4.15 4.12
N GLY A 313 1.06 3.50 3.86
CA GLY A 313 1.16 2.04 3.90
C GLY A 313 0.93 1.44 5.29
N ALA A 314 1.10 2.21 6.37
CA ALA A 314 0.83 1.75 7.73
C ALA A 314 -0.68 1.56 8.00
N PHE A 315 -1.55 2.14 7.16
CA PHE A 315 -3.00 1.96 7.26
C PHE A 315 -3.52 0.71 6.53
N VAL A 316 -2.67 0.03 5.74
CA VAL A 316 -3.07 -1.20 5.04
C VAL A 316 -3.61 -2.28 6.00
N PRO A 317 -2.98 -2.58 7.15
CA PRO A 317 -3.51 -3.54 8.12
C PRO A 317 -4.89 -3.15 8.65
N TYR A 318 -5.09 -1.86 8.94
CA TYR A 318 -6.38 -1.32 9.36
C TYR A 318 -7.44 -1.50 8.26
N LEU A 319 -7.13 -1.09 7.02
CA LEU A 319 -8.05 -1.25 5.88
C LEU A 319 -8.44 -2.72 5.68
N MET A 320 -7.45 -3.62 5.72
CA MET A 320 -7.69 -5.06 5.60
C MET A 320 -8.60 -5.57 6.70
N GLN A 321 -8.36 -5.18 7.95
CA GLN A 321 -9.18 -5.57 9.11
C GLN A 321 -10.64 -5.12 8.92
N MET A 322 -10.87 -3.88 8.50
CA MET A 322 -12.21 -3.33 8.29
C MET A 322 -12.97 -4.00 7.14
N LEU A 323 -12.27 -4.49 6.13
CA LEU A 323 -12.86 -5.11 4.94
C LEU A 323 -13.01 -6.64 5.05
N THR A 324 -12.38 -7.29 6.04
CA THR A 324 -12.39 -8.75 6.18
C THR A 324 -13.13 -9.25 7.42
N VAL A 325 -13.31 -8.38 8.41
CA VAL A 325 -14.04 -8.66 9.65
C VAL A 325 -15.10 -7.58 9.81
N ASP A 326 -16.21 -7.87 10.50
CA ASP A 326 -17.24 -6.86 10.76
C ASP A 326 -16.63 -5.49 11.09
N PRO A 327 -17.09 -4.41 10.45
CA PRO A 327 -18.36 -4.25 9.73
C PRO A 327 -18.32 -4.54 8.21
N LEU A 328 -17.22 -5.05 7.64
CA LEU A 328 -17.00 -5.36 6.22
C LEU A 328 -17.04 -4.13 5.29
N TYR A 329 -16.81 -2.94 5.84
CA TYR A 329 -16.65 -1.69 5.09
C TYR A 329 -15.70 -0.74 5.81
N GLU A 330 -15.08 0.20 5.05
CA GLU A 330 -14.19 1.21 5.62
C GLU A 330 -14.65 2.62 5.22
N PRO A 331 -14.97 3.51 6.21
CA PRO A 331 -15.61 4.79 5.94
C PRO A 331 -14.71 6.01 6.04
N ILE A 332 -13.41 5.88 6.40
CA ILE A 332 -12.55 7.03 6.74
C ILE A 332 -11.34 7.13 5.82
N PHE A 333 -10.47 6.12 5.90
CA PHE A 333 -9.13 6.17 5.29
C PHE A 333 -9.20 6.22 3.78
N PHE A 334 -9.93 5.27 3.18
CA PHE A 334 -9.93 5.13 1.73
C PHE A 334 -10.74 6.22 1.02
N PRO A 335 -11.92 6.64 1.50
CA PRO A 335 -12.59 7.82 0.98
C PRO A 335 -11.70 9.07 1.02
N ALA A 336 -11.04 9.32 2.15
CA ALA A 336 -10.13 10.44 2.32
C ALA A 336 -8.90 10.34 1.39
N LEU A 337 -8.33 9.16 1.25
CA LEU A 337 -7.17 8.89 0.39
C LEU A 337 -7.47 9.16 -1.09
N ILE A 338 -8.60 8.64 -1.61
CA ILE A 338 -9.00 8.85 -3.01
C ILE A 338 -9.23 10.34 -3.27
N ILE A 339 -9.99 11.02 -2.41
CA ILE A 339 -10.27 12.45 -2.56
C ILE A 339 -8.95 13.23 -2.59
N SER A 340 -8.07 12.99 -1.63
CA SER A 340 -6.80 13.68 -1.53
C SER A 340 -5.90 13.43 -2.75
N ASN A 341 -5.85 12.19 -3.25
CA ASN A 341 -5.02 11.86 -4.41
C ASN A 341 -5.51 12.55 -5.69
N ILE A 342 -6.82 12.55 -5.91
CA ILE A 342 -7.43 13.25 -7.05
C ILE A 342 -7.15 14.74 -6.92
N ASP A 343 -7.33 15.32 -5.74
CA ASP A 343 -7.14 16.74 -5.48
C ASP A 343 -5.68 17.18 -5.68
N GLN A 344 -4.69 16.33 -5.37
CA GLN A 344 -3.29 16.60 -5.72
C GLN A 344 -3.11 16.75 -7.23
N GLY A 345 -3.77 15.92 -8.03
CA GLY A 345 -3.76 16.01 -9.48
C GLY A 345 -4.49 17.25 -9.99
N ILE A 346 -5.64 17.58 -9.41
CA ILE A 346 -6.43 18.77 -9.80
C ILE A 346 -5.68 20.06 -9.45
N ALA A 347 -4.95 20.12 -8.35
CA ALA A 347 -4.09 21.25 -8.01
C ALA A 347 -2.99 21.45 -9.07
N ALA A 348 -2.34 20.36 -9.50
CA ALA A 348 -1.34 20.39 -10.57
C ALA A 348 -1.96 20.82 -11.91
N LEU A 349 -3.17 20.37 -12.23
CA LEU A 349 -3.93 20.78 -13.40
C LEU A 349 -4.22 22.29 -13.39
N ALA A 350 -4.66 22.82 -12.26
CA ALA A 350 -4.95 24.26 -12.11
C ALA A 350 -3.69 25.11 -12.35
N VAL A 351 -2.52 24.66 -11.86
CA VAL A 351 -1.23 25.29 -12.15
C VAL A 351 -0.91 25.23 -13.64
N ALA A 352 -1.09 24.05 -14.27
CA ALA A 352 -0.82 23.86 -15.70
C ALA A 352 -1.65 24.79 -16.60
N LEU A 353 -2.91 24.99 -16.23
CA LEU A 353 -3.81 25.88 -16.99
C LEU A 353 -3.50 27.37 -16.78
N LYS A 354 -2.98 27.75 -15.61
CA LYS A 354 -2.71 29.14 -15.26
C LYS A 354 -1.31 29.61 -15.63
N THR A 355 -0.32 28.72 -15.72
CA THR A 355 1.06 29.09 -16.07
C THR A 355 1.24 29.38 -17.52
N LYS A 356 2.21 30.29 -17.83
CA LYS A 356 2.68 30.59 -19.19
C LYS A 356 3.92 29.79 -19.58
N ASP A 357 4.58 29.15 -18.63
CA ASP A 357 5.75 28.30 -18.87
C ASP A 357 5.30 26.97 -19.50
N THR A 358 5.78 26.72 -20.71
CA THR A 358 5.43 25.53 -21.49
C THR A 358 5.88 24.22 -20.82
N ASN A 359 7.04 24.22 -20.15
CA ASN A 359 7.56 23.06 -19.46
C ASN A 359 6.72 22.73 -18.22
N LEU A 360 6.42 23.75 -17.41
CA LEU A 360 5.56 23.61 -16.24
C LEU A 360 4.14 23.18 -16.64
N LYS A 361 3.63 23.72 -17.75
CA LYS A 361 2.33 23.32 -18.30
C LYS A 361 2.29 21.85 -18.67
N SER A 362 3.29 21.37 -19.42
CA SER A 362 3.42 19.94 -19.80
C SER A 362 3.55 19.04 -18.59
N THR A 363 4.40 19.42 -17.63
CA THR A 363 4.60 18.69 -16.37
C THR A 363 3.28 18.61 -15.58
N GLY A 364 2.56 19.73 -15.46
CA GLY A 364 1.32 19.79 -14.73
C GLY A 364 0.22 18.91 -15.32
N PHE A 365 0.06 18.88 -16.63
CA PHE A 365 -0.89 17.97 -17.29
C PHE A 365 -0.51 16.50 -17.09
N SER A 366 0.76 16.14 -17.30
CA SER A 366 1.23 14.77 -17.14
C SER A 366 1.05 14.26 -15.71
N THR A 367 1.43 15.07 -14.73
CA THR A 367 1.32 14.69 -13.31
C THR A 367 -0.13 14.68 -12.81
N ALA A 368 -0.99 15.56 -13.34
CA ALA A 368 -2.42 15.54 -13.06
C ALA A 368 -3.06 14.23 -13.51
N VAL A 369 -2.79 13.81 -14.76
CA VAL A 369 -3.31 12.52 -15.28
C VAL A 369 -2.79 11.35 -14.43
N THR A 370 -1.51 11.33 -14.07
CA THR A 370 -0.92 10.28 -13.26
C THR A 370 -1.58 10.18 -11.87
N ALA A 371 -1.83 11.32 -11.22
CA ALA A 371 -2.47 11.34 -9.92
C ALA A 371 -3.96 10.93 -9.98
N VAL A 372 -4.72 11.52 -10.92
CA VAL A 372 -6.17 11.30 -11.03
C VAL A 372 -6.49 9.88 -11.53
N VAL A 373 -5.77 9.40 -12.54
CA VAL A 373 -6.06 8.11 -13.18
C VAL A 373 -5.32 6.95 -12.53
N ALA A 374 -4.01 7.07 -12.35
CA ALA A 374 -3.20 5.97 -11.79
C ALA A 374 -3.10 5.99 -10.26
N GLY A 375 -3.47 7.10 -9.59
CA GLY A 375 -3.36 7.24 -8.13
C GLY A 375 -1.93 7.46 -7.63
N VAL A 376 -1.00 7.78 -8.54
CA VAL A 376 0.42 8.07 -8.20
C VAL A 376 0.58 9.58 -8.08
N THR A 377 0.61 10.09 -6.86
CA THR A 377 0.56 11.51 -6.55
C THR A 377 1.93 12.16 -6.40
N GLU A 378 2.98 11.39 -6.17
CA GLU A 378 4.33 11.89 -5.92
C GLU A 378 4.83 12.85 -7.02
N PRO A 379 4.62 12.59 -8.32
CA PRO A 379 5.03 13.55 -9.36
C PRO A 379 4.31 14.89 -9.25
N ALA A 380 2.98 14.89 -9.01
CA ALA A 380 2.20 16.11 -8.82
C ALA A 380 2.63 16.85 -7.55
N MET A 381 2.82 16.11 -6.49
CA MET A 381 3.16 16.62 -5.16
C MET A 381 4.56 17.28 -5.16
N TYR A 382 5.59 16.57 -5.63
CA TYR A 382 6.96 17.07 -5.55
C TYR A 382 7.31 18.08 -6.65
N ALA A 383 6.88 17.83 -7.91
CA ALA A 383 7.24 18.71 -9.00
C ALA A 383 6.45 20.03 -9.01
N ILE A 384 5.23 20.05 -8.43
CA ILE A 384 4.33 21.19 -8.49
C ILE A 384 3.86 21.63 -7.12
N ASN A 385 3.10 20.80 -6.40
CA ASN A 385 2.34 21.25 -5.25
C ASN A 385 3.22 21.71 -4.08
N LEU A 386 4.27 20.97 -3.76
CA LEU A 386 5.26 21.37 -2.74
C LEU A 386 6.19 22.47 -3.24
N LYS A 387 6.65 22.38 -4.51
CA LYS A 387 7.56 23.35 -5.09
C LYS A 387 6.99 24.78 -5.05
N TYR A 388 5.72 24.92 -5.42
CA TYR A 388 5.04 26.22 -5.44
C TYR A 388 4.24 26.50 -4.16
N LYS A 389 4.16 25.59 -3.21
CA LYS A 389 3.50 25.66 -1.89
C LYS A 389 1.99 25.93 -1.95
N THR A 390 1.56 26.99 -2.64
CA THR A 390 0.14 27.38 -2.73
C THR A 390 -0.77 26.32 -3.36
N PRO A 391 -0.36 25.54 -4.38
CA PRO A 391 -1.17 24.42 -4.88
C PRO A 391 -1.37 23.31 -3.84
N MET A 392 -0.39 23.09 -2.96
CA MET A 392 -0.55 22.14 -1.85
C MET A 392 -1.66 22.57 -0.90
N TYR A 393 -1.70 23.85 -0.53
CA TYR A 393 -2.80 24.36 0.31
C TYR A 393 -4.14 24.27 -0.42
N GLY A 394 -4.17 24.53 -1.73
CA GLY A 394 -5.38 24.34 -2.53
C GLY A 394 -5.89 22.91 -2.50
N ALA A 395 -5.00 21.94 -2.68
CA ALA A 395 -5.35 20.51 -2.56
C ALA A 395 -5.86 20.15 -1.17
N MET A 396 -5.21 20.60 -0.10
CA MET A 396 -5.64 20.36 1.28
C MET A 396 -7.02 20.93 1.58
N ILE A 397 -7.29 22.15 1.11
CA ILE A 397 -8.61 22.81 1.29
C ILE A 397 -9.69 22.02 0.56
N GLY A 398 -9.45 21.66 -0.71
CA GLY A 398 -10.40 20.87 -1.47
C GLY A 398 -10.62 19.48 -0.89
N SER A 399 -9.55 18.81 -0.45
CA SER A 399 -9.64 17.50 0.20
C SER A 399 -10.43 17.57 1.51
N ALA A 400 -10.26 18.64 2.31
CA ALA A 400 -11.08 18.87 3.50
C ALA A 400 -12.57 18.98 3.14
N ILE A 401 -12.90 19.75 2.10
CA ILE A 401 -14.29 19.96 1.66
C ILE A 401 -14.86 18.67 1.09
N GLY A 402 -14.14 17.97 0.21
CA GLY A 402 -14.56 16.69 -0.34
C GLY A 402 -14.73 15.62 0.75
N GLY A 403 -13.78 15.54 1.69
CA GLY A 403 -13.84 14.65 2.85
C GLY A 403 -15.02 14.98 3.79
N CYS A 404 -15.34 16.27 3.96
CA CYS A 404 -16.53 16.71 4.69
C CYS A 404 -17.81 16.16 4.03
N VAL A 405 -17.94 16.31 2.72
CA VAL A 405 -19.10 15.78 1.96
C VAL A 405 -19.17 14.26 2.05
N ALA A 406 -18.03 13.57 1.88
CA ALA A 406 -17.95 12.12 2.00
C ALA A 406 -18.40 11.62 3.39
N GLY A 407 -17.97 12.30 4.44
CA GLY A 407 -18.38 12.00 5.82
C GLY A 407 -19.84 12.28 6.08
N LEU A 408 -20.39 13.40 5.59
CA LEU A 408 -21.82 13.74 5.69
C LEU A 408 -22.73 12.72 4.97
N LEU A 409 -22.31 12.28 3.78
CA LEU A 409 -23.01 11.27 2.99
C LEU A 409 -22.70 9.84 3.44
N LYS A 410 -21.85 9.69 4.46
CA LYS A 410 -21.43 8.41 5.05
C LYS A 410 -20.93 7.43 3.98
N THR A 411 -20.08 7.89 3.06
CA THR A 411 -19.48 7.03 2.04
C THR A 411 -18.53 6.02 2.68
N ALA A 412 -18.47 4.82 2.12
CA ALA A 412 -17.57 3.77 2.57
C ALA A 412 -17.13 2.91 1.39
N ILE A 413 -15.91 2.35 1.49
CA ILE A 413 -15.43 1.34 0.54
C ILE A 413 -15.79 -0.05 1.06
N TYR A 414 -16.11 -0.98 0.14
CA TYR A 414 -16.54 -2.34 0.45
C TYR A 414 -15.60 -3.42 -0.08
N ALA A 415 -14.59 -3.06 -0.84
CA ALA A 415 -13.58 -4.00 -1.33
C ALA A 415 -12.20 -3.35 -1.34
N PHE A 416 -11.16 -4.19 -1.33
CA PHE A 416 -9.79 -3.71 -1.31
C PHE A 416 -9.39 -3.13 -2.67
N ALA A 417 -8.82 -1.93 -2.67
CA ALA A 417 -8.32 -1.26 -3.85
C ALA A 417 -6.79 -1.27 -3.91
N GLY A 418 -6.26 -1.43 -5.10
CA GLY A 418 -4.83 -1.30 -5.34
C GLY A 418 -4.40 0.05 -5.89
N ALA A 419 -5.38 0.83 -6.36
CA ALA A 419 -5.14 2.19 -6.79
C ALA A 419 -6.10 3.11 -6.01
N SER A 420 -5.58 4.21 -5.52
CA SER A 420 -6.36 5.25 -4.85
C SER A 420 -6.65 6.41 -5.81
N SER A 421 -7.47 6.12 -6.82
CA SER A 421 -7.75 7.00 -7.96
C SER A 421 -9.19 6.84 -8.43
N VAL A 422 -9.56 7.47 -9.55
CA VAL A 422 -10.87 7.27 -10.18
C VAL A 422 -11.14 5.81 -10.55
N ILE A 423 -10.10 4.99 -10.77
CA ILE A 423 -10.23 3.56 -11.05
C ILE A 423 -10.80 2.79 -9.85
N ALA A 424 -10.61 3.28 -8.64
CA ALA A 424 -11.13 2.66 -7.42
C ALA A 424 -12.59 3.02 -7.11
N LEU A 425 -13.21 3.95 -7.82
CA LEU A 425 -14.60 4.35 -7.55
C LEU A 425 -15.60 3.18 -7.61
N PRO A 426 -15.51 2.20 -8.53
CA PRO A 426 -16.40 1.04 -8.52
C PRO A 426 -16.43 0.26 -7.21
N LEU A 427 -15.37 0.33 -6.39
CA LEU A 427 -15.29 -0.35 -5.09
C LEU A 427 -16.21 0.27 -4.02
N PHE A 428 -16.85 1.40 -4.33
CA PHE A 428 -17.88 2.02 -3.50
C PHE A 428 -19.30 1.51 -3.83
N VAL A 429 -19.47 0.60 -4.78
CA VAL A 429 -20.76 -0.04 -5.05
C VAL A 429 -21.10 -0.98 -3.89
N SER A 430 -22.32 -0.91 -3.42
CA SER A 430 -22.84 -1.77 -2.35
C SER A 430 -24.33 -2.02 -2.58
N ALA A 431 -24.77 -3.26 -2.37
CA ALA A 431 -26.18 -3.62 -2.42
C ALA A 431 -26.96 -2.96 -1.27
N ASP A 432 -26.36 -2.89 -0.07
CA ASP A 432 -27.00 -2.29 1.11
C ASP A 432 -27.13 -0.77 1.02
N LYS A 433 -26.28 -0.12 0.21
CA LYS A 433 -26.27 1.34 0.01
C LYS A 433 -26.15 1.68 -1.49
N PRO A 434 -27.24 1.57 -2.28
CA PRO A 434 -27.19 1.74 -3.73
C PRO A 434 -26.64 3.09 -4.19
N ASN A 435 -26.82 4.15 -3.40
CA ASN A 435 -26.35 5.49 -3.72
C ASN A 435 -24.89 5.76 -3.27
N ASN A 436 -24.22 4.81 -2.65
CA ASN A 436 -22.90 5.04 -2.06
C ASN A 436 -21.84 5.45 -3.10
N LEU A 437 -21.82 4.79 -4.27
CA LEU A 437 -20.97 5.20 -5.39
C LEU A 437 -21.28 6.62 -5.85
N LEU A 438 -22.55 6.96 -6.04
CA LEU A 438 -22.97 8.32 -6.43
C LEU A 438 -22.50 9.35 -5.40
N PHE A 439 -22.67 9.06 -4.12
CA PHE A 439 -22.23 9.94 -3.03
C PHE A 439 -20.70 10.13 -3.02
N MET A 440 -19.95 9.07 -3.29
CA MET A 440 -18.50 9.18 -3.42
C MET A 440 -18.09 10.02 -4.64
N VAL A 441 -18.74 9.82 -5.78
CA VAL A 441 -18.50 10.64 -6.99
C VAL A 441 -18.79 12.12 -6.72
N ILE A 442 -19.92 12.43 -6.05
CA ILE A 442 -20.25 13.80 -5.64
C ILE A 442 -19.16 14.37 -4.73
N SER A 443 -18.69 13.61 -3.75
CA SER A 443 -17.66 14.02 -2.80
C SER A 443 -16.33 14.35 -3.51
N VAL A 444 -15.94 13.50 -4.45
CA VAL A 444 -14.73 13.71 -5.29
C VAL A 444 -14.89 14.96 -6.17
N LEU A 445 -16.04 15.12 -6.82
CA LEU A 445 -16.28 16.29 -7.70
C LEU A 445 -16.29 17.59 -6.90
N VAL A 446 -16.91 17.61 -5.72
CA VAL A 446 -16.94 18.80 -4.86
C VAL A 446 -15.52 19.13 -4.37
N GLY A 447 -14.74 18.13 -3.94
CA GLY A 447 -13.34 18.30 -3.58
C GLY A 447 -12.52 18.85 -4.73
N ALA A 448 -12.65 18.26 -5.92
CA ALA A 448 -11.93 18.66 -7.13
C ALA A 448 -12.24 20.11 -7.55
N VAL A 449 -13.52 20.50 -7.53
CA VAL A 449 -13.93 21.90 -7.85
C VAL A 449 -13.35 22.86 -6.80
N ALA A 450 -13.44 22.52 -5.52
CA ALA A 450 -12.91 23.34 -4.45
C ALA A 450 -11.36 23.45 -4.53
N THR A 451 -10.67 22.35 -4.82
CA THR A 451 -9.22 22.33 -5.06
C THR A 451 -8.83 23.22 -6.23
N PHE A 452 -9.53 23.07 -7.35
CA PHE A 452 -9.27 23.88 -8.54
C PHE A 452 -9.45 25.36 -8.24
N ALA A 453 -10.57 25.76 -7.67
CA ALA A 453 -10.88 27.14 -7.31
C ALA A 453 -9.86 27.72 -6.31
N ALA A 454 -9.57 26.99 -5.23
CA ALA A 454 -8.60 27.42 -4.22
C ALA A 454 -7.19 27.56 -4.83
N THR A 455 -6.74 26.59 -5.62
CA THR A 455 -5.44 26.66 -6.29
C THR A 455 -5.41 27.78 -7.30
N TRP A 456 -6.48 27.98 -8.06
CA TRP A 456 -6.55 29.06 -9.05
C TRP A 456 -6.43 30.44 -8.39
N VAL A 457 -7.03 30.64 -7.23
CA VAL A 457 -6.93 31.90 -6.50
C VAL A 457 -5.54 32.07 -5.85
N LEU A 458 -5.05 31.04 -5.18
CA LEU A 458 -3.83 31.11 -4.37
C LEU A 458 -2.55 31.09 -5.20
N TYR A 459 -2.51 30.35 -6.30
CA TYR A 459 -1.33 30.25 -7.16
C TYR A 459 -1.16 31.52 -8.01
N LYS A 460 -0.04 32.18 -7.84
CA LYS A 460 0.37 33.31 -8.69
C LYS A 460 1.51 32.85 -9.59
N PRO A 461 1.31 32.82 -10.93
CA PRO A 461 2.41 32.51 -11.84
C PRO A 461 3.54 33.57 -11.62
N GLU A 462 4.77 33.09 -11.47
CA GLU A 462 5.92 33.98 -11.49
C GLU A 462 5.92 34.74 -12.82
N ALA A 463 6.11 36.05 -12.75
CA ALA A 463 6.34 36.84 -13.96
C ALA A 463 7.53 36.21 -14.67
N ALA A 464 7.35 35.78 -15.92
CA ALA A 464 8.43 35.24 -16.72
C ALA A 464 9.58 36.23 -16.66
N ASN A 465 10.65 35.92 -15.95
CA ASN A 465 11.88 36.67 -16.04
C ASN A 465 12.32 36.58 -17.49
N LYS A 466 12.17 37.73 -18.20
CA LYS A 466 12.65 37.93 -19.55
C LYS A 466 14.15 37.81 -19.60
#